data_2e09f4f30f3e00a43c525f6a4121d76f
#
_entry.id   2e09f4f30f3e00a43c525f6a4121d76f
#
_cell.length_a   1.000
_cell.length_b   1.000
_cell.length_c   1.000
_cell.angle_alpha   90.00
_cell.angle_beta   90.00
_cell.angle_gamma   90.00
#
_symmetry.space_group_name_H-M   'P 1'
#
loop_
_entity.id
_entity.type
_entity.pdbx_description
1 polymer ?
#
loop_
_entity_poly.entity_id
_entity_poly.type
_entity_poly.pdbx_seq_one_letter_code
_entity_poly.pdbx_strand_id
1 'polypeptide(L)'
;LYDGRNIVKNVRSLGFILGDEGSGAALGRIFVSDCLKDLAPKDLCEQFFDKFEITPNIVMDEVYNNPKANRTLSTYSFFLGEHLDNDYVRTIVRDEFKRFFSRNLMQYDCRKYPVCFVGSVACTFSELLCEVADIYDVEIKKIIQRSMPGIVNFHGGLEEVG
;
A
#
# COMPACT_ATOMS: atom_id res chain seq x y z
N LEU A 1 -10.31 -14.99 -0.11
CA LEU A 1 -9.89 -16.26 -0.64
C LEU A 1 -10.91 -16.75 -1.68
N TYR A 2 -10.42 -17.09 -2.85
CA TYR A 2 -11.21 -17.61 -3.96
C TYR A 2 -10.78 -19.06 -4.25
N ASP A 3 -11.73 -19.98 -4.38
CA ASP A 3 -11.46 -21.41 -4.58
C ASP A 3 -11.47 -21.85 -6.05
N GLY A 4 -11.58 -20.90 -6.98
CA GLY A 4 -11.75 -21.15 -8.41
C GLY A 4 -13.22 -21.06 -8.88
N ARG A 5 -14.18 -20.99 -7.96
CA ARG A 5 -15.63 -20.87 -8.24
C ARG A 5 -16.30 -19.81 -7.39
N ASN A 6 -15.97 -19.74 -6.10
CA ASN A 6 -16.63 -18.89 -5.13
C ASN A 6 -15.62 -18.14 -4.25
N ILE A 7 -16.04 -17.00 -3.69
CA ILE A 7 -15.34 -16.35 -2.60
C ILE A 7 -15.69 -17.08 -1.31
N VAL A 8 -14.75 -17.90 -0.80
CA VAL A 8 -14.95 -18.72 0.40
C VAL A 8 -14.62 -18.01 1.70
N LYS A 9 -13.78 -16.96 1.63
CA LYS A 9 -13.45 -16.12 2.78
C LYS A 9 -13.05 -14.72 2.31
N ASN A 10 -13.54 -13.72 3.04
CA ASN A 10 -13.13 -12.32 2.85
C ASN A 10 -12.90 -11.67 4.22
N VAL A 11 -11.69 -11.15 4.46
CA VAL A 11 -11.40 -10.30 5.62
C VAL A 11 -12.04 -8.95 5.38
N ARG A 12 -12.73 -8.41 6.36
CA ARG A 12 -13.49 -7.16 6.21
C ARG A 12 -12.56 -5.98 5.93
N SER A 13 -12.84 -5.28 4.86
CA SER A 13 -12.27 -3.96 4.58
C SER A 13 -13.00 -2.92 5.42
N LEU A 14 -12.31 -2.32 6.38
CA LEU A 14 -12.91 -1.39 7.35
C LEU A 14 -12.84 0.08 6.92
N GLY A 15 -12.33 0.34 5.71
CA GLY A 15 -12.09 1.69 5.19
C GLY A 15 -10.86 2.35 5.80
N PHE A 16 -10.53 3.56 5.34
CA PHE A 16 -9.22 4.16 5.59
C PHE A 16 -8.98 4.62 7.04
N ILE A 17 -10.02 4.74 7.85
CA ILE A 17 -9.90 5.14 9.27
C ILE A 17 -9.60 3.95 10.17
N LEU A 18 -10.37 2.84 10.01
CA LEU A 18 -10.32 1.68 10.90
C LEU A 18 -9.46 0.52 10.36
N GLY A 19 -9.09 0.57 9.09
CA GLY A 19 -8.32 -0.45 8.41
C GLY A 19 -7.33 0.18 7.45
N ASP A 20 -7.27 -0.38 6.23
CA ASP A 20 -6.46 0.12 5.11
C ASP A 20 -4.95 -0.09 5.30
N GLU A 21 -4.58 -1.04 6.15
CA GLU A 21 -3.18 -1.42 6.35
C GLU A 21 -2.53 -1.79 5.01
N GLY A 22 -1.29 -1.33 4.79
CA GLY A 22 -0.55 -1.54 3.54
C GLY A 22 -0.99 -0.66 2.37
N SER A 23 -1.93 0.25 2.57
CA SER A 23 -2.37 1.17 1.53
C SER A 23 -1.47 2.40 1.38
N GLY A 24 -1.57 3.07 0.23
CA GLY A 24 -0.92 4.37 0.03
C GLY A 24 -1.41 5.43 1.03
N ALA A 25 -2.69 5.40 1.42
CA ALA A 25 -3.23 6.33 2.39
C ALA A 25 -2.65 6.10 3.80
N ALA A 26 -2.46 4.85 4.20
CA ALA A 26 -1.81 4.51 5.47
C ALA A 26 -0.35 4.97 5.48
N LEU A 27 0.41 4.70 4.41
CA LEU A 27 1.80 5.13 4.26
C LEU A 27 1.92 6.66 4.27
N GLY A 28 1.10 7.36 3.48
CA GLY A 28 1.10 8.82 3.45
C GLY A 28 0.74 9.44 4.80
N ARG A 29 -0.21 8.86 5.52
CA ARG A 29 -0.60 9.31 6.88
C ARG A 29 0.53 9.17 7.88
N ILE A 30 1.24 8.03 7.87
CA ILE A 30 2.39 7.78 8.76
C ILE A 30 3.46 8.82 8.46
N PHE A 31 3.87 8.94 7.20
CA PHE A 31 4.95 9.85 6.78
C PHE A 31 4.65 11.30 7.13
N VAL A 32 3.46 11.80 6.77
CA VAL A 32 3.05 13.18 7.08
C VAL A 32 2.99 13.42 8.58
N SER A 33 2.44 12.48 9.36
CA SER A 33 2.42 12.58 10.83
C SER A 33 3.84 12.69 11.40
N ASP A 34 4.77 11.91 10.87
CA ASP A 34 6.16 11.91 11.33
C ASP A 34 6.90 13.20 10.93
N CYS A 35 6.65 13.74 9.72
CA CYS A 35 7.15 15.05 9.33
C CYS A 35 6.64 16.17 10.24
N LEU A 36 5.34 16.17 10.57
CA LEU A 36 4.73 17.20 11.43
C LEU A 36 5.14 17.11 12.91
N LYS A 37 5.75 15.99 13.31
CA LYS A 37 6.24 15.74 14.67
C LYS A 37 7.76 15.72 14.77
N ASP A 38 8.47 16.09 13.70
CA ASP A 38 9.94 16.06 13.62
C ASP A 38 10.53 14.65 13.91
N LEU A 39 9.82 13.59 13.54
CA LEU A 39 10.24 12.19 13.69
C LEU A 39 10.88 11.61 12.42
N ALA A 40 10.52 12.14 11.25
CA ALA A 40 11.14 11.80 9.98
C ALA A 40 12.41 12.62 9.73
N PRO A 41 13.35 12.17 8.87
CA PRO A 41 14.53 12.93 8.48
C PRO A 41 14.13 14.32 7.95
N LYS A 42 14.79 15.35 8.50
CA LYS A 42 14.44 16.75 8.22
C LYS A 42 14.56 17.11 6.74
N ASP A 43 15.64 16.68 6.12
CA ASP A 43 15.91 16.88 4.70
C ASP A 43 14.84 16.21 3.80
N LEU A 44 14.35 15.05 4.18
CA LEU A 44 13.27 14.36 3.48
C LEU A 44 11.94 15.11 3.63
N CYS A 45 11.64 15.64 4.81
CA CYS A 45 10.44 16.45 5.04
C CYS A 45 10.48 17.76 4.25
N GLU A 46 11.62 18.45 4.21
CA GLU A 46 11.82 19.66 3.42
C GLU A 46 11.55 19.38 1.93
N GLN A 47 12.16 18.33 1.37
CA GLN A 47 11.92 17.92 -0.02
C GLN A 47 10.44 17.58 -0.29
N PHE A 48 9.77 16.97 0.66
CA PHE A 48 8.34 16.65 0.54
C PHE A 48 7.47 17.89 0.49
N PHE A 49 7.67 18.83 1.42
CA PHE A 49 6.89 20.07 1.45
C PHE A 49 7.13 20.93 0.21
N ASP A 50 8.37 21.00 -0.26
CA ASP A 50 8.75 21.72 -1.47
C ASP A 50 8.14 21.08 -2.72
N LYS A 51 8.21 19.75 -2.85
CA LYS A 51 7.68 19.03 -4.02
C LYS A 51 6.18 19.22 -4.22
N PHE A 52 5.43 19.23 -3.13
CA PHE A 52 3.97 19.39 -3.18
C PHE A 52 3.52 20.84 -3.04
N GLU A 53 4.46 21.78 -2.85
CA GLU A 53 4.18 23.21 -2.62
C GLU A 53 3.20 23.44 -1.48
N ILE A 54 3.31 22.65 -0.40
CA ILE A 54 2.41 22.65 0.75
C ILE A 54 3.13 23.05 2.04
N THR A 55 2.34 23.48 3.01
CA THR A 55 2.78 23.79 4.37
C THR A 55 2.10 22.87 5.38
N PRO A 56 2.59 22.75 6.62
CA PRO A 56 1.92 22.02 7.69
C PRO A 56 0.43 22.36 7.83
N ASN A 57 0.05 23.64 7.71
CA ASN A 57 -1.33 24.07 7.83
C ASN A 57 -2.19 23.60 6.65
N ILE A 58 -1.64 23.63 5.43
CA ILE A 58 -2.33 23.12 4.24
C ILE A 58 -2.57 21.61 4.38
N VAL A 59 -1.57 20.87 4.83
CA VAL A 59 -1.71 19.42 5.08
C VAL A 59 -2.82 19.13 6.09
N MET A 60 -2.87 19.88 7.19
CA MET A 60 -3.92 19.72 8.20
C MET A 60 -5.31 19.99 7.61
N ASP A 61 -5.45 21.05 6.81
CA ASP A 61 -6.71 21.36 6.14
C ASP A 61 -7.12 20.25 5.15
N GLU A 62 -6.21 19.81 4.31
CA GLU A 62 -6.41 18.73 3.34
C GLU A 62 -6.79 17.38 3.98
N VAL A 63 -6.31 17.11 5.18
CA VAL A 63 -6.60 15.85 5.89
C VAL A 63 -7.91 15.92 6.65
N TYR A 64 -8.24 17.05 7.30
CA TYR A 64 -9.39 17.13 8.18
C TYR A 64 -10.64 17.73 7.54
N ASN A 65 -10.50 18.58 6.54
CA ASN A 65 -11.60 19.29 5.90
C ASN A 65 -11.90 18.80 4.46
N ASN A 66 -11.02 17.99 3.86
CA ASN A 66 -11.25 17.45 2.52
C ASN A 66 -11.99 16.12 2.60
N PRO A 67 -13.18 15.97 1.96
CA PRO A 67 -13.92 14.71 1.93
C PRO A 67 -13.18 13.56 1.23
N LYS A 68 -12.07 13.86 0.54
CA LYS A 68 -11.19 12.88 -0.14
C LYS A 68 -9.81 12.79 0.51
N ALA A 69 -9.71 13.00 1.82
CA ALA A 69 -8.44 12.96 2.57
C ALA A 69 -7.62 11.69 2.31
N ASN A 70 -8.29 10.53 2.18
CA ASN A 70 -7.62 9.28 1.84
C ASN A 70 -6.91 9.33 0.49
N ARG A 71 -7.46 10.02 -0.50
CA ARG A 71 -6.83 10.19 -1.82
C ARG A 71 -5.61 11.11 -1.73
N THR A 72 -5.72 12.22 -1.02
CA THR A 72 -4.61 13.13 -0.77
C THR A 72 -3.45 12.39 -0.10
N LEU A 73 -3.72 11.70 1.00
CA LEU A 73 -2.72 10.89 1.70
C LEU A 73 -2.11 9.81 0.80
N SER A 74 -2.93 9.14 -0.01
CA SER A 74 -2.42 8.13 -0.96
C SER A 74 -1.50 8.75 -2.03
N THR A 75 -1.74 10.00 -2.43
CA THR A 75 -0.86 10.70 -3.37
C THR A 75 0.53 10.94 -2.76
N TYR A 76 0.61 11.24 -1.48
CA TYR A 76 1.87 11.44 -0.76
C TYR A 76 2.74 10.17 -0.70
N SER A 77 2.13 8.98 -0.75
CA SER A 77 2.91 7.73 -0.79
C SER A 77 3.76 7.56 -2.06
N PHE A 78 3.45 8.25 -3.15
CA PHE A 78 4.30 8.22 -4.35
C PHE A 78 5.67 8.85 -4.10
N PHE A 79 5.72 9.88 -3.26
CA PHE A 79 6.99 10.48 -2.83
C PHE A 79 7.90 9.45 -2.14
N LEU A 80 7.33 8.60 -1.31
CA LEU A 80 8.09 7.52 -0.66
C LEU A 80 8.66 6.53 -1.68
N GLY A 81 7.93 6.25 -2.76
CA GLY A 81 8.40 5.38 -3.84
C GLY A 81 9.62 5.92 -4.59
N GLU A 82 9.85 7.23 -4.57
CA GLU A 82 11.00 7.89 -5.19
C GLU A 82 12.22 7.92 -4.24
N HIS A 83 12.06 7.56 -2.97
CA HIS A 83 13.09 7.65 -1.92
C HIS A 83 13.33 6.29 -1.24
N LEU A 84 13.29 5.20 -2.02
CA LEU A 84 13.51 3.83 -1.51
C LEU A 84 14.97 3.55 -1.10
N ASP A 85 15.89 4.44 -1.39
CA ASP A 85 17.27 4.45 -0.90
C ASP A 85 17.39 4.97 0.55
N ASN A 86 16.33 5.60 1.08
CA ASN A 86 16.31 6.13 2.44
C ASN A 86 15.85 5.06 3.44
N ASP A 87 16.66 4.78 4.47
CA ASP A 87 16.38 3.75 5.48
C ASP A 87 15.10 4.01 6.28
N TYR A 88 14.77 5.27 6.57
CA TYR A 88 13.51 5.62 7.22
C TYR A 88 12.31 5.23 6.35
N VAL A 89 12.35 5.54 5.05
CA VAL A 89 11.29 5.17 4.10
C VAL A 89 11.14 3.65 4.02
N ARG A 90 12.24 2.93 3.87
CA ARG A 90 12.22 1.44 3.88
C ARG A 90 11.58 0.89 5.15
N THR A 91 11.89 1.50 6.29
CA THR A 91 11.38 1.07 7.59
C THR A 91 9.87 1.24 7.69
N ILE A 92 9.33 2.43 7.41
CA ILE A 92 7.88 2.68 7.52
C ILE A 92 7.07 1.84 6.53
N VAL A 93 7.57 1.63 5.30
CA VAL A 93 6.93 0.78 4.29
C VAL A 93 6.92 -0.68 4.73
N ARG A 94 8.07 -1.20 5.18
CA ARG A 94 8.19 -2.58 5.68
C ARG A 94 7.27 -2.82 6.89
N ASP A 95 7.22 -1.91 7.82
CA ASP A 95 6.39 -2.06 9.02
C ASP A 95 4.90 -1.99 8.69
N GLU A 96 4.49 -1.16 7.74
CA GLU A 96 3.10 -1.11 7.30
C GLU A 96 2.70 -2.37 6.53
N PHE A 97 3.59 -2.97 5.73
CA PHE A 97 3.34 -4.28 5.14
C PHE A 97 3.26 -5.39 6.18
N LYS A 98 4.12 -5.39 7.21
CA LYS A 98 3.99 -6.35 8.33
C LYS A 98 2.63 -6.21 9.03
N ARG A 99 2.12 -4.99 9.19
CA ARG A 99 0.77 -4.77 9.72
C ARG A 99 -0.31 -5.36 8.80
N PHE A 100 -0.21 -5.14 7.49
CA PHE A 100 -1.12 -5.75 6.53
C PHE A 100 -1.06 -7.28 6.59
N PHE A 101 0.11 -7.86 6.59
CA PHE A 101 0.27 -9.32 6.67
C PHE A 101 -0.34 -9.87 7.96
N SER A 102 0.05 -9.34 9.12
CA SER A 102 -0.40 -9.84 10.42
C SER A 102 -1.91 -9.68 10.64
N ARG A 103 -2.51 -8.57 10.19
CA ARG A 103 -3.92 -8.24 10.47
C ARG A 103 -4.88 -8.77 9.42
N ASN A 104 -4.44 -8.87 8.16
CA ASN A 104 -5.30 -9.24 7.05
C ASN A 104 -4.90 -10.59 6.43
N LEU A 105 -3.68 -10.71 5.94
CA LEU A 105 -3.27 -11.84 5.12
C LEU A 105 -3.16 -13.13 5.92
N MET A 106 -2.63 -13.07 7.15
CA MET A 106 -2.49 -14.25 8.03
C MET A 106 -3.83 -14.82 8.53
N GLN A 107 -4.94 -14.17 8.24
CA GLN A 107 -6.27 -14.75 8.45
C GLN A 107 -6.66 -15.78 7.38
N TYR A 108 -5.91 -15.87 6.28
CA TYR A 108 -6.08 -16.87 5.22
C TYR A 108 -5.05 -18.00 5.36
N ASP A 109 -5.33 -19.14 4.74
CA ASP A 109 -4.37 -20.26 4.65
C ASP A 109 -3.38 -20.03 3.50
N CYS A 110 -2.46 -19.08 3.68
CA CYS A 110 -1.50 -18.68 2.66
C CYS A 110 -0.45 -19.74 2.35
N ARG A 111 -0.29 -20.78 3.20
CA ARG A 111 0.58 -21.92 2.91
C ARG A 111 -0.02 -22.86 1.87
N LYS A 112 -1.36 -22.87 1.79
CA LYS A 112 -2.10 -23.72 0.85
C LYS A 112 -2.36 -23.03 -0.49
N TYR A 113 -2.50 -21.71 -0.46
CA TYR A 113 -2.90 -20.92 -1.64
C TYR A 113 -1.90 -19.79 -1.87
N PRO A 114 -1.28 -19.73 -3.06
CA PRO A 114 -0.37 -18.64 -3.40
C PRO A 114 -1.09 -17.30 -3.45
N VAL A 115 -0.41 -16.24 -3.09
CA VAL A 115 -0.97 -14.88 -3.01
C VAL A 115 -0.67 -14.10 -4.27
N CYS A 116 -1.68 -13.39 -4.78
CA CYS A 116 -1.51 -12.41 -5.84
C CYS A 116 -1.87 -11.02 -5.33
N PHE A 117 -1.01 -10.05 -5.64
CA PHE A 117 -1.26 -8.64 -5.31
C PHE A 117 -1.64 -7.86 -6.55
N VAL A 118 -2.61 -6.96 -6.40
CA VAL A 118 -3.04 -6.05 -7.46
C VAL A 118 -3.07 -4.63 -6.92
N GLY A 119 -2.35 -3.72 -7.55
CA GLY A 119 -2.35 -2.31 -7.19
C GLY A 119 -0.99 -1.63 -7.33
N SER A 120 -1.01 -0.30 -7.43
CA SER A 120 0.20 0.51 -7.61
C SER A 120 1.16 0.41 -6.42
N VAL A 121 0.64 0.39 -5.19
CA VAL A 121 1.47 0.29 -3.97
C VAL A 121 2.28 -1.00 -3.97
N ALA A 122 1.64 -2.14 -4.25
CA ALA A 122 2.33 -3.43 -4.31
C ALA A 122 3.42 -3.46 -5.40
N CYS A 123 3.19 -2.80 -6.53
CA CYS A 123 4.20 -2.70 -7.60
C CYS A 123 5.34 -1.74 -7.24
N THR A 124 5.02 -0.55 -6.72
CA THR A 124 6.01 0.47 -6.36
C THR A 124 6.96 -0.03 -5.28
N PHE A 125 6.44 -0.75 -4.29
CA PHE A 125 7.20 -1.25 -3.15
C PHE A 125 7.40 -2.76 -3.20
N SER A 126 7.45 -3.36 -4.41
CA SER A 126 7.47 -4.81 -4.60
C SER A 126 8.64 -5.51 -3.92
N GLU A 127 9.83 -4.90 -3.89
CA GLU A 127 11.00 -5.44 -3.18
C GLU A 127 10.70 -5.61 -1.68
N LEU A 128 10.24 -4.55 -1.00
CA LEU A 128 9.91 -4.58 0.41
C LEU A 128 8.71 -5.48 0.73
N LEU A 129 7.76 -5.59 -0.21
CA LEU A 129 6.63 -6.50 -0.09
C LEU A 129 7.10 -7.96 -0.11
N CYS A 130 8.04 -8.31 -1.01
CA CYS A 130 8.64 -9.65 -1.06
C CYS A 130 9.48 -9.93 0.20
N GLU A 131 10.30 -8.98 0.67
CA GLU A 131 11.05 -9.13 1.93
C GLU A 131 10.10 -9.47 3.11
N VAL A 132 8.95 -8.81 3.19
CA VAL A 132 7.96 -9.08 4.24
C VAL A 132 7.27 -10.43 4.02
N ALA A 133 6.97 -10.80 2.78
CA ALA A 133 6.38 -12.10 2.47
C ALA A 133 7.28 -13.26 2.92
N ASP A 134 8.59 -13.14 2.72
CA ASP A 134 9.58 -14.12 3.18
C ASP A 134 9.56 -14.27 4.72
N ILE A 135 9.41 -13.16 5.47
CA ILE A 135 9.30 -13.19 6.94
C ILE A 135 8.08 -14.00 7.41
N TYR A 136 6.99 -13.95 6.64
CA TYR A 136 5.72 -14.63 6.98
C TYR A 136 5.56 -16.00 6.29
N ASP A 137 6.58 -16.48 5.57
CA ASP A 137 6.54 -17.74 4.80
C ASP A 137 5.36 -17.77 3.80
N VAL A 138 5.19 -16.66 3.07
CA VAL A 138 4.10 -16.46 2.08
C VAL A 138 4.66 -16.42 0.67
N GLU A 139 4.19 -17.33 -0.18
CA GLU A 139 4.51 -17.31 -1.61
C GLU A 139 3.70 -16.24 -2.35
N ILE A 140 4.40 -15.25 -2.93
CA ILE A 140 3.80 -14.29 -3.86
C ILE A 140 3.92 -14.83 -5.27
N LYS A 141 2.80 -15.25 -5.85
CA LYS A 141 2.75 -15.77 -7.23
C LYS A 141 2.86 -14.66 -8.28
N LYS A 142 2.21 -13.51 -8.04
CA LYS A 142 2.13 -12.43 -9.02
C LYS A 142 1.85 -11.08 -8.36
N ILE A 143 2.49 -10.03 -8.86
CA ILE A 143 2.18 -8.64 -8.53
C ILE A 143 1.76 -7.94 -9.83
N ILE A 144 0.55 -7.34 -9.84
CA ILE A 144 -0.06 -6.73 -11.03
C ILE A 144 -0.40 -5.27 -10.71
N GLN A 145 0.03 -4.36 -11.56
CA GLN A 145 -0.22 -2.94 -11.33
C GLN A 145 -1.69 -2.54 -11.50
N ARG A 146 -2.37 -3.11 -12.51
CA ARG A 146 -3.76 -2.77 -12.87
C ARG A 146 -4.56 -4.03 -13.15
N SER A 147 -5.78 -4.13 -12.60
CA SER A 147 -6.68 -5.25 -12.82
C SER A 147 -7.40 -5.22 -14.18
N MET A 148 -7.57 -4.03 -14.79
CA MET A 148 -8.39 -3.85 -15.99
C MET A 148 -8.03 -4.77 -17.16
N PRO A 149 -6.75 -4.96 -17.54
CA PRO A 149 -6.40 -5.89 -18.64
C PRO A 149 -6.91 -7.31 -18.38
N GLY A 150 -6.75 -7.81 -17.15
CA GLY A 150 -7.23 -9.15 -16.78
C GLY A 150 -8.75 -9.25 -16.79
N ILE A 151 -9.46 -8.20 -16.33
CA ILE A 151 -10.92 -8.15 -16.35
C ILE A 151 -11.45 -8.13 -17.80
N VAL A 152 -10.84 -7.33 -18.67
CA VAL A 152 -11.21 -7.27 -20.09
C VAL A 152 -10.98 -8.62 -20.77
N ASN A 153 -9.85 -9.27 -20.52
CA ASN A 153 -9.57 -10.61 -21.07
C ASN A 153 -10.58 -11.65 -20.57
N PHE A 154 -10.89 -11.64 -19.28
CA PHE A 154 -11.85 -12.57 -18.69
C PHE A 154 -13.27 -12.41 -19.29
N HIS A 155 -13.75 -11.18 -19.46
CA HIS A 155 -15.07 -10.93 -20.04
C HIS A 155 -15.06 -10.95 -21.59
N GLY A 156 -13.93 -10.68 -22.20
CA GLY A 156 -13.77 -10.72 -23.66
C GLY A 156 -13.59 -12.12 -24.24
N GLY A 157 -13.46 -13.15 -23.42
CA GLY A 157 -13.21 -14.53 -23.86
C GLY A 157 -11.84 -14.73 -24.50
N LEU A 158 -10.89 -13.81 -24.29
CA LEU A 158 -9.52 -13.94 -24.77
C LEU A 158 -8.77 -14.84 -23.77
N GLU A 159 -8.32 -16.02 -24.24
CA GLU A 159 -7.44 -16.88 -23.45
C GLU A 159 -6.14 -16.13 -23.12
N GLU A 160 -5.66 -16.25 -21.88
CA GLU A 160 -4.35 -15.76 -21.48
C GLU A 160 -3.30 -16.47 -22.35
N VAL A 161 -2.65 -15.72 -23.24
CA VAL A 161 -1.42 -16.19 -23.88
C VAL A 161 -0.34 -16.13 -22.82
N GLY A 162 0.18 -17.28 -22.44
CA GLY A 162 1.09 -17.70 -21.39
C GLY A 162 2.20 -16.81 -20.92
#